data_73df8c71436b58a660bf2742b4665bda
#
_entry.id   73df8c71436b58a660bf2742b4665bda
#
_cell.length_a   1.000
_cell.length_b   1.000
_cell.length_c   1.000
_cell.angle_alpha   90.00
_cell.angle_beta   90.00
_cell.angle_gamma   90.00
#
_symmetry.space_group_name_H-M   'P 1'
#
loop_
_entity.id
_entity.type
_entity.pdbx_description
1 polymer ?
#
loop_
_entity_poly.entity_id
_entity_poly.type
_entity_poly.pdbx_seq_one_letter_code
_entity_poly.pdbx_strand_id
1 'polypeptide(L)'
;MKNILLLGAGLSASTLIKYLLDHSIAENWQLHAVDQDLQMLQSKLGGHPNAIAHSFNALDSEVRKPYIEKADLVISMLPAIYHVGVAQDCIALKKNLITPSYISDEMRALDANAKAAGIVIMNEIGVDPGIDHMSAMKIIHQIQEEGATLLSFKSYCGGLIAPVSDTNQWHYKFTWNPRNVVLAGQGAAAIYKEAGALKYLPYHRLFQQTEFISVPNYGQFEAYANRNSISYLETYGLQDLPTIIRGTLRVPPFCAGWNALIQLGLTEDTYTIQNDGSFTPRMLLNTFIPFKDQRSVEQKLAAFLGENADLLPLFEEIGLFDANYVFKATVATPAQYLQELLEKAWKLGPTDNDMLVMYHEFIYEKAGKNFKIESSMVAIGQDQRFTAMSDTVGLPVAIAAKLILNQTIQRKGVTLPVYKEIYQPILSELEQYG
;
A
#
# COMPACT_ATOMS: atom_id res chain seq x y z
N MET A 1 7.92 24.42 22.57
CA MET A 1 7.26 23.14 22.20
C MET A 1 6.94 23.21 20.71
N LYS A 2 7.32 22.19 19.92
CA LYS A 2 7.02 22.14 18.47
C LYS A 2 5.64 21.50 18.25
N ASN A 3 4.89 22.03 17.31
CA ASN A 3 3.54 21.56 16.97
C ASN A 3 3.55 20.68 15.73
N ILE A 4 3.09 19.45 15.84
CA ILE A 4 2.89 18.52 14.73
C ILE A 4 1.40 18.48 14.41
N LEU A 5 1.03 18.76 13.15
CA LEU A 5 -0.35 18.61 12.66
C LEU A 5 -0.47 17.33 11.86
N LEU A 6 -1.28 16.40 12.34
CA LEU A 6 -1.63 15.15 11.65
C LEU A 6 -3.02 15.29 11.02
N LEU A 7 -3.11 15.20 9.70
CA LEU A 7 -4.35 15.21 8.93
C LEU A 7 -4.72 13.77 8.52
N GLY A 8 -5.77 13.22 9.11
CA GLY A 8 -6.21 11.83 8.95
C GLY A 8 -5.60 10.91 10.01
N ALA A 9 -6.45 10.17 10.72
CA ALA A 9 -6.07 9.22 11.76
C ALA A 9 -6.66 7.81 11.49
N GLY A 10 -6.72 7.41 10.20
CA GLY A 10 -7.22 6.12 9.76
C GLY A 10 -6.43 4.91 10.26
N LEU A 11 -6.68 3.72 9.70
CA LEU A 11 -6.11 2.45 10.16
C LEU A 11 -4.57 2.48 10.25
N SER A 12 -3.89 3.00 9.24
CA SER A 12 -2.41 3.04 9.18
C SER A 12 -1.75 4.10 10.08
N ALA A 13 -2.53 4.92 10.80
CA ALA A 13 -1.98 5.99 11.63
C ALA A 13 -1.79 5.61 13.11
N SER A 14 -2.16 4.41 13.54
CA SER A 14 -2.14 4.04 14.96
C SER A 14 -0.72 4.04 15.53
N THR A 15 0.21 3.39 14.84
CA THR A 15 1.62 3.32 15.26
C THR A 15 2.34 4.66 15.10
N LEU A 16 2.02 5.43 14.06
CA LEU A 16 2.48 6.81 13.90
C LEU A 16 2.10 7.66 15.12
N ILE A 17 0.82 7.64 15.50
CA ILE A 17 0.33 8.40 16.67
C ILE A 17 1.04 7.94 17.94
N LYS A 18 1.14 6.62 18.15
CA LYS A 18 1.82 6.06 19.32
C LYS A 18 3.28 6.55 19.39
N TYR A 19 4.04 6.41 18.31
CA TYR A 19 5.43 6.86 18.26
C TYR A 19 5.57 8.35 18.58
N LEU A 20 4.75 9.21 17.95
CA LEU A 20 4.81 10.65 18.18
C LEU A 20 4.50 11.01 19.63
N LEU A 21 3.56 10.33 20.26
CA LEU A 21 3.20 10.56 21.66
C LEU A 21 4.26 10.02 22.63
N ASP A 22 4.79 8.82 22.41
CA ASP A 22 5.83 8.23 23.25
C ASP A 22 7.08 9.12 23.29
N HIS A 23 7.42 9.79 22.18
CA HIS A 23 8.56 10.69 22.08
C HIS A 23 8.24 12.16 22.46
N SER A 24 6.98 12.51 22.61
CA SER A 24 6.52 13.91 22.70
C SER A 24 7.09 14.69 23.88
N ILE A 25 7.35 14.02 25.02
CA ILE A 25 7.94 14.66 26.22
C ILE A 25 9.44 14.92 26.00
N ALA A 26 10.18 13.92 25.56
CA ALA A 26 11.63 14.01 25.35
C ALA A 26 11.97 15.01 24.24
N GLU A 27 11.19 15.04 23.17
CA GLU A 27 11.39 15.90 22.00
C GLU A 27 10.68 17.27 22.12
N ASN A 28 9.93 17.49 23.20
CA ASN A 28 9.14 18.70 23.43
C ASN A 28 8.16 19.01 22.30
N TRP A 29 7.29 18.03 21.97
CA TRP A 29 6.27 18.14 20.93
C TRP A 29 4.86 18.18 21.49
N GLN A 30 3.93 18.78 20.69
CA GLN A 30 2.50 18.67 20.84
C GLN A 30 1.91 18.14 19.52
N LEU A 31 1.11 17.08 19.62
CA LEU A 31 0.41 16.48 18.48
C LEU A 31 -1.01 17.05 18.39
N HIS A 32 -1.31 17.72 17.29
CA HIS A 32 -2.65 18.13 16.89
C HIS A 32 -3.12 17.15 15.82
N ALA A 33 -4.01 16.23 16.16
CA ALA A 33 -4.53 15.23 15.23
C ALA A 33 -5.96 15.58 14.80
N VAL A 34 -6.25 15.37 13.52
CA VAL A 34 -7.53 15.73 12.88
C VAL A 34 -8.13 14.51 12.23
N ASP A 35 -9.37 14.18 12.56
CA ASP A 35 -10.19 13.21 11.87
C ASP A 35 -11.67 13.60 11.94
N GLN A 36 -12.49 13.09 11.02
CA GLN A 36 -13.93 13.29 11.07
C GLN A 36 -14.57 12.48 12.20
N ASP A 37 -14.04 11.29 12.48
CA ASP A 37 -14.45 10.45 13.60
C ASP A 37 -13.67 10.84 14.87
N LEU A 38 -14.22 11.81 15.60
CA LEU A 38 -13.62 12.31 16.84
C LEU A 38 -13.52 11.24 17.93
N GLN A 39 -14.47 10.32 18.02
CA GLN A 39 -14.48 9.27 19.03
C GLN A 39 -13.34 8.26 18.79
N MET A 40 -13.21 7.81 17.56
CA MET A 40 -12.09 6.94 17.15
C MET A 40 -10.75 7.63 17.39
N LEU A 41 -10.63 8.91 16.98
CA LEU A 41 -9.41 9.70 17.19
C LEU A 41 -9.04 9.82 18.66
N GLN A 42 -9.99 10.19 19.53
CA GLN A 42 -9.77 10.30 20.98
C GLN A 42 -9.32 8.95 21.59
N SER A 43 -9.91 7.85 21.15
CA SER A 43 -9.48 6.50 21.55
C SER A 43 -8.01 6.24 21.17
N LYS A 44 -7.57 6.66 19.97
CA LYS A 44 -6.17 6.51 19.55
C LYS A 44 -5.20 7.39 20.33
N LEU A 45 -5.62 8.59 20.70
CA LEU A 45 -4.79 9.52 21.49
C LEU A 45 -4.70 9.13 22.97
N GLY A 46 -5.62 8.32 23.49
CA GLY A 46 -5.57 7.76 24.86
C GLY A 46 -5.52 8.79 25.98
N GLY A 47 -6.00 10.02 25.76
CA GLY A 47 -5.94 11.09 26.76
C GLY A 47 -4.52 11.61 27.06
N HIS A 48 -3.56 11.38 26.17
CA HIS A 48 -2.17 11.81 26.37
C HIS A 48 -2.06 13.35 26.51
N PRO A 49 -1.30 13.89 27.51
CA PRO A 49 -1.26 15.33 27.79
C PRO A 49 -0.74 16.19 26.62
N ASN A 50 0.13 15.63 25.78
CA ASN A 50 0.68 16.31 24.61
C ASN A 50 -0.11 16.02 23.32
N ALA A 51 -1.38 15.58 23.43
CA ALA A 51 -2.26 15.31 22.30
C ALA A 51 -3.51 16.19 22.33
N ILE A 52 -3.88 16.74 21.20
CA ILE A 52 -5.14 17.50 21.01
C ILE A 52 -5.87 16.92 19.82
N ALA A 53 -7.11 16.46 20.05
CA ALA A 53 -8.00 16.00 19.00
C ALA A 53 -8.80 17.16 18.40
N HIS A 54 -8.89 17.19 17.08
CA HIS A 54 -9.74 18.11 16.32
C HIS A 54 -10.65 17.34 15.39
N SER A 55 -11.89 17.83 15.21
CA SER A 55 -12.80 17.30 14.21
C SER A 55 -13.25 18.42 13.28
N PHE A 56 -12.74 18.39 12.06
CA PHE A 56 -13.14 19.27 10.98
C PHE A 56 -12.85 18.61 9.61
N ASN A 57 -13.43 19.19 8.56
CA ASN A 57 -13.15 18.71 7.19
C ASN A 57 -11.75 19.15 6.75
N ALA A 58 -10.77 18.27 6.89
CA ALA A 58 -9.38 18.52 6.48
C ALA A 58 -9.21 18.71 4.97
N LEU A 59 -10.23 18.40 4.16
CA LEU A 59 -10.21 18.60 2.71
C LEU A 59 -10.47 20.07 2.33
N ASP A 60 -11.10 20.84 3.23
CA ASP A 60 -11.36 22.27 3.05
C ASP A 60 -10.10 23.08 3.42
N SER A 61 -9.53 23.76 2.41
CA SER A 61 -8.33 24.57 2.56
C SER A 61 -8.50 25.71 3.56
N GLU A 62 -9.65 26.40 3.54
CA GLU A 62 -9.88 27.56 4.43
C GLU A 62 -9.98 27.11 5.89
N VAL A 63 -10.49 25.90 6.13
CA VAL A 63 -10.59 25.33 7.49
C VAL A 63 -9.25 24.82 8.00
N ARG A 64 -8.42 24.19 7.14
CA ARG A 64 -7.13 23.61 7.58
C ARG A 64 -5.98 24.61 7.67
N LYS A 65 -5.97 25.68 6.85
CA LYS A 65 -4.88 26.70 6.85
C LYS A 65 -4.55 27.27 8.23
N PRO A 66 -5.50 27.68 9.08
CA PRO A 66 -5.20 28.19 10.43
C PRO A 66 -4.46 27.17 11.32
N TYR A 67 -4.65 25.86 11.10
CA TYR A 67 -3.95 24.81 11.82
C TYR A 67 -2.56 24.57 11.23
N ILE A 68 -2.43 24.59 9.90
CA ILE A 68 -1.13 24.50 9.20
C ILE A 68 -0.25 25.68 9.63
N GLU A 69 -0.78 26.90 9.72
CA GLU A 69 -0.01 28.08 10.12
C GLU A 69 0.64 27.94 11.49
N LYS A 70 -0.03 27.28 12.42
CA LYS A 70 0.46 27.04 13.80
C LYS A 70 1.39 25.84 13.92
N ALA A 71 1.45 24.98 12.91
CA ALA A 71 2.28 23.80 12.92
C ALA A 71 3.74 24.10 12.57
N ASP A 72 4.67 23.33 13.11
CA ASP A 72 6.07 23.26 12.69
C ASP A 72 6.28 22.21 11.62
N LEU A 73 5.41 21.18 11.60
CA LEU A 73 5.40 20.10 10.63
C LEU A 73 3.95 19.63 10.39
N VAL A 74 3.61 19.36 9.14
CA VAL A 74 2.35 18.75 8.74
C VAL A 74 2.60 17.32 8.27
N ILE A 75 1.80 16.37 8.76
CA ILE A 75 1.76 14.99 8.29
C ILE A 75 0.39 14.75 7.67
N SER A 76 0.36 14.33 6.40
CA SER A 76 -0.89 14.03 5.71
C SER A 76 -1.04 12.54 5.47
N MET A 77 -1.98 11.93 6.20
CA MET A 77 -2.45 10.54 6.02
C MET A 77 -3.82 10.49 5.31
N LEU A 78 -4.17 11.54 4.61
CA LEU A 78 -5.38 11.63 3.78
C LEU A 78 -5.26 10.75 2.52
N PRO A 79 -6.35 10.48 1.78
CA PRO A 79 -6.26 9.87 0.45
C PRO A 79 -5.38 10.69 -0.51
N ALA A 80 -4.62 10.00 -1.37
CA ALA A 80 -3.57 10.58 -2.22
C ALA A 80 -4.00 11.80 -3.05
N ILE A 81 -5.24 11.82 -3.55
CA ILE A 81 -5.79 12.92 -4.36
C ILE A 81 -5.82 14.29 -3.64
N TYR A 82 -5.74 14.31 -2.31
CA TYR A 82 -5.81 15.54 -1.53
C TYR A 82 -4.43 16.11 -1.15
N HIS A 83 -3.35 15.35 -1.33
CA HIS A 83 -2.01 15.77 -0.89
C HIS A 83 -1.49 17.00 -1.62
N VAL A 84 -1.80 17.17 -2.92
CA VAL A 84 -1.38 18.34 -3.71
C VAL A 84 -1.95 19.62 -3.10
N GLY A 85 -3.24 19.64 -2.73
CA GLY A 85 -3.87 20.78 -2.08
C GLY A 85 -3.26 21.11 -0.70
N VAL A 86 -2.92 20.08 0.09
CA VAL A 86 -2.21 20.27 1.37
C VAL A 86 -0.81 20.82 1.14
N ALA A 87 -0.09 20.32 0.12
CA ALA A 87 1.25 20.80 -0.24
C ALA A 87 1.26 22.26 -0.66
N GLN A 88 0.27 22.70 -1.45
CA GLN A 88 0.11 24.10 -1.85
C GLN A 88 -0.08 25.02 -0.63
N ASP A 89 -0.92 24.62 0.33
CA ASP A 89 -1.10 25.38 1.57
C ASP A 89 0.19 25.41 2.41
N CYS A 90 0.90 24.27 2.50
CA CYS A 90 2.18 24.20 3.20
C CYS A 90 3.26 25.09 2.56
N ILE A 91 3.31 25.17 1.23
CA ILE A 91 4.22 26.06 0.49
C ILE A 91 3.90 27.52 0.82
N ALA A 92 2.63 27.90 0.74
CA ALA A 92 2.19 29.27 1.01
C ALA A 92 2.51 29.72 2.44
N LEU A 93 2.40 28.79 3.41
CA LEU A 93 2.64 29.03 4.84
C LEU A 93 4.06 28.65 5.29
N LYS A 94 4.93 28.21 4.38
CA LYS A 94 6.32 27.78 4.62
C LYS A 94 6.44 26.69 5.68
N LYS A 95 5.61 25.65 5.60
CA LYS A 95 5.59 24.52 6.52
C LYS A 95 6.05 23.24 5.83
N ASN A 96 6.84 22.43 6.52
CA ASN A 96 7.26 21.13 6.03
C ASN A 96 6.05 20.18 5.95
N LEU A 97 6.05 19.27 4.96
CA LEU A 97 5.01 18.28 4.75
C LEU A 97 5.61 16.88 4.61
N ILE A 98 4.94 15.89 5.19
CA ILE A 98 5.25 14.46 5.03
C ILE A 98 3.98 13.71 4.60
N THR A 99 4.09 12.79 3.65
CA THR A 99 3.04 11.83 3.27
C THR A 99 3.62 10.49 2.83
N PRO A 100 3.00 9.36 3.20
CA PRO A 100 3.43 8.04 2.74
C PRO A 100 3.04 7.72 1.30
N SER A 101 2.19 8.53 0.67
CA SER A 101 1.59 8.22 -0.63
C SER A 101 2.57 8.39 -1.79
N TYR A 102 2.31 7.65 -2.88
CA TYR A 102 2.99 7.82 -4.15
C TYR A 102 2.95 9.27 -4.63
N ILE A 103 4.08 9.72 -5.16
CA ILE A 103 4.21 11.06 -5.72
C ILE A 103 3.47 11.14 -7.07
N SER A 104 2.64 12.17 -7.25
CA SER A 104 2.02 12.50 -8.55
C SER A 104 2.86 13.49 -9.34
N ASP A 105 2.56 13.63 -10.64
CA ASP A 105 3.23 14.60 -11.49
C ASP A 105 2.93 16.04 -11.04
N GLU A 106 1.70 16.30 -10.55
CA GLU A 106 1.32 17.59 -9.98
C GLU A 106 2.12 17.89 -8.70
N MET A 107 2.40 16.88 -7.88
CA MET A 107 3.24 17.04 -6.69
C MET A 107 4.70 17.32 -7.09
N ARG A 108 5.23 16.60 -8.08
CA ARG A 108 6.59 16.86 -8.63
C ARG A 108 6.73 18.29 -9.16
N ALA A 109 5.70 18.81 -9.81
CA ALA A 109 5.69 20.17 -10.32
C ALA A 109 5.80 21.27 -9.24
N LEU A 110 5.52 20.93 -7.97
CA LEU A 110 5.67 21.86 -6.84
C LEU A 110 7.11 22.00 -6.32
N ASP A 111 8.08 21.22 -6.84
CA ASP A 111 9.46 21.16 -6.33
C ASP A 111 10.13 22.54 -6.27
N ALA A 112 10.06 23.31 -7.36
CA ALA A 112 10.65 24.65 -7.42
C ALA A 112 10.03 25.60 -6.37
N ASN A 113 8.71 25.53 -6.18
CA ASN A 113 7.99 26.35 -5.23
C ASN A 113 8.34 25.95 -3.78
N ALA A 114 8.46 24.65 -3.49
CA ALA A 114 8.86 24.15 -2.19
C ALA A 114 10.31 24.54 -1.85
N LYS A 115 11.23 24.48 -2.83
CA LYS A 115 12.61 24.97 -2.69
C LYS A 115 12.65 26.47 -2.40
N ALA A 116 11.89 27.27 -3.14
CA ALA A 116 11.80 28.71 -2.92
C ALA A 116 11.21 29.06 -1.55
N ALA A 117 10.27 28.27 -1.05
CA ALA A 117 9.70 28.41 0.29
C ALA A 117 10.65 27.92 1.40
N GLY A 118 11.72 27.21 1.05
CA GLY A 118 12.71 26.67 2.01
C GLY A 118 12.19 25.48 2.82
N ILE A 119 11.20 24.76 2.32
CA ILE A 119 10.56 23.61 3.00
C ILE A 119 10.93 22.28 2.35
N VAL A 120 10.74 21.19 3.12
CA VAL A 120 10.72 19.84 2.57
C VAL A 120 9.28 19.36 2.40
N ILE A 121 9.00 18.72 1.26
CA ILE A 121 7.79 17.92 1.02
C ILE A 121 8.26 16.50 0.78
N MET A 122 8.20 15.68 1.83
CA MET A 122 8.61 14.26 1.79
C MET A 122 7.42 13.41 1.33
N ASN A 123 7.57 12.72 0.20
CA ASN A 123 6.60 11.75 -0.30
C ASN A 123 7.17 10.34 -0.21
N GLU A 124 6.30 9.34 -0.37
CA GLU A 124 6.70 7.93 -0.46
C GLU A 124 7.49 7.47 0.77
N ILE A 125 7.13 7.92 1.96
CA ILE A 125 7.81 7.58 3.21
C ILE A 125 6.96 6.64 4.07
N GLY A 126 6.33 5.64 3.43
CA GLY A 126 5.59 4.56 4.07
C GLY A 126 6.34 3.23 3.98
N VAL A 127 5.67 2.18 3.50
CA VAL A 127 6.25 0.86 3.31
C VAL A 127 6.49 0.52 1.84
N ASP A 128 5.49 0.57 1.01
CA ASP A 128 5.46 0.46 -0.44
C ASP A 128 4.39 1.43 -0.98
N PRO A 129 4.84 2.68 -1.17
CA PRO A 129 6.23 3.17 -1.25
C PRO A 129 6.81 3.63 0.10
N GLY A 130 8.11 3.38 0.30
CA GLY A 130 8.88 3.91 1.43
C GLY A 130 10.01 3.00 1.89
N ILE A 131 9.76 2.03 2.75
CA ILE A 131 10.79 1.07 3.19
C ILE A 131 11.38 0.32 1.99
N ASP A 132 10.56 0.01 0.99
CA ASP A 132 11.01 -0.60 -0.26
C ASP A 132 12.09 0.22 -0.98
N HIS A 133 11.93 1.55 -1.04
CA HIS A 133 12.94 2.45 -1.60
C HIS A 133 14.20 2.48 -0.75
N MET A 134 14.03 2.64 0.56
CA MET A 134 15.14 2.81 1.50
C MET A 134 16.01 1.56 1.55
N SER A 135 15.39 0.38 1.68
CA SER A 135 16.10 -0.90 1.72
C SER A 135 16.76 -1.24 0.38
N ALA A 136 16.08 -0.96 -0.75
CA ALA A 136 16.65 -1.14 -2.07
C ALA A 136 17.86 -0.22 -2.29
N MET A 137 17.74 1.09 -1.99
CA MET A 137 18.82 2.06 -2.21
C MET A 137 20.03 1.79 -1.31
N LYS A 138 19.83 1.27 -0.09
CA LYS A 138 20.93 0.82 0.77
C LYS A 138 21.81 -0.22 0.05
N ILE A 139 21.18 -1.22 -0.58
CA ILE A 139 21.89 -2.31 -1.29
C ILE A 139 22.43 -1.82 -2.64
N ILE A 140 21.66 -1.02 -3.40
CA ILE A 140 22.11 -0.47 -4.68
C ILE A 140 23.37 0.38 -4.49
N HIS A 141 23.37 1.29 -3.52
CA HIS A 141 24.56 2.10 -3.22
C HIS A 141 25.75 1.25 -2.76
N GLN A 142 25.53 0.20 -1.96
CA GLN A 142 26.60 -0.73 -1.59
C GLN A 142 27.21 -1.42 -2.83
N ILE A 143 26.40 -1.93 -3.76
CA ILE A 143 26.85 -2.54 -5.01
C ILE A 143 27.67 -1.54 -5.83
N GLN A 144 27.22 -0.30 -5.93
CA GLN A 144 27.91 0.78 -6.66
C GLN A 144 29.23 1.20 -5.97
N GLU A 145 29.24 1.33 -4.66
CA GLU A 145 30.44 1.65 -3.85
C GLU A 145 31.52 0.56 -3.98
N GLU A 146 31.12 -0.69 -4.21
CA GLU A 146 32.01 -1.82 -4.47
C GLU A 146 32.52 -1.87 -5.93
N GLY A 147 32.15 -0.92 -6.78
CA GLY A 147 32.52 -0.86 -8.21
C GLY A 147 31.87 -1.94 -9.06
N ALA A 148 30.75 -2.51 -8.61
CA ALA A 148 29.99 -3.51 -9.33
C ALA A 148 28.87 -2.88 -10.17
N THR A 149 28.42 -3.58 -11.20
CA THR A 149 27.36 -3.15 -12.11
C THR A 149 26.09 -3.92 -11.85
N LEU A 150 25.00 -3.24 -11.47
CA LEU A 150 23.69 -3.86 -11.28
C LEU A 150 23.11 -4.26 -12.65
N LEU A 151 22.62 -5.50 -12.76
CA LEU A 151 22.04 -6.08 -13.98
C LEU A 151 20.53 -6.31 -13.85
N SER A 152 20.05 -6.61 -12.64
CA SER A 152 18.62 -6.86 -12.35
C SER A 152 18.27 -6.40 -10.96
N PHE A 153 17.11 -5.78 -10.85
CA PHE A 153 16.46 -5.44 -9.58
C PHE A 153 14.99 -5.82 -9.65
N LYS A 154 14.58 -6.68 -8.70
CA LYS A 154 13.18 -7.02 -8.48
C LYS A 154 12.79 -6.68 -7.05
N SER A 155 11.60 -6.11 -6.88
CA SER A 155 11.07 -5.69 -5.57
C SER A 155 9.60 -6.04 -5.47
N TYR A 156 9.25 -6.84 -4.47
CA TYR A 156 7.89 -7.29 -4.24
C TYR A 156 7.48 -7.02 -2.79
N CYS A 157 6.22 -6.60 -2.61
CA CYS A 157 5.65 -6.34 -1.29
C CYS A 157 4.21 -6.88 -1.22
N GLY A 158 3.83 -7.47 -0.08
CA GLY A 158 2.47 -7.95 0.14
C GLY A 158 1.98 -7.70 1.56
N GLY A 159 0.82 -7.04 1.70
CA GLY A 159 0.05 -7.07 2.93
C GLY A 159 -0.80 -8.33 2.93
N LEU A 160 -0.62 -9.17 3.94
CA LEU A 160 -1.10 -10.54 4.04
C LEU A 160 -1.68 -10.79 5.43
N ILE A 161 -2.19 -12.01 5.65
CA ILE A 161 -2.55 -12.50 6.98
C ILE A 161 -1.38 -13.30 7.57
N ALA A 162 -1.12 -13.14 8.87
CA ALA A 162 -0.09 -13.92 9.55
C ALA A 162 -0.48 -15.42 9.61
N PRO A 163 0.48 -16.35 9.53
CA PRO A 163 0.17 -17.79 9.51
C PRO A 163 -0.71 -18.25 10.67
N VAL A 164 -0.57 -17.65 11.86
CA VAL A 164 -1.39 -17.97 13.05
C VAL A 164 -2.85 -17.56 12.90
N SER A 165 -3.15 -16.61 12.02
CA SER A 165 -4.49 -16.05 11.77
C SER A 165 -5.04 -16.44 10.40
N ASP A 166 -4.32 -17.27 9.66
CA ASP A 166 -4.70 -17.75 8.34
C ASP A 166 -5.74 -18.88 8.47
N THR A 167 -7.00 -18.51 8.31
CA THR A 167 -8.15 -19.37 8.58
C THR A 167 -9.09 -19.52 7.37
N ASN A 168 -8.72 -18.97 6.20
CA ASN A 168 -9.53 -19.07 4.99
C ASN A 168 -8.72 -19.63 3.82
N GLN A 169 -9.41 -20.13 2.80
CA GLN A 169 -8.78 -20.80 1.65
C GLN A 169 -8.12 -19.82 0.66
N TRP A 170 -8.45 -18.53 0.73
CA TRP A 170 -7.80 -17.48 -0.03
C TRP A 170 -6.47 -17.07 0.58
N HIS A 171 -6.18 -17.48 1.82
CA HIS A 171 -5.01 -17.03 2.59
C HIS A 171 -4.88 -15.52 2.61
N TYR A 172 -6.04 -14.83 2.70
CA TYR A 172 -6.11 -13.38 2.61
C TYR A 172 -7.24 -12.79 3.46
N LYS A 173 -6.95 -11.71 4.16
CA LYS A 173 -7.93 -10.83 4.81
C LYS A 173 -7.55 -9.37 4.53
N PHE A 174 -8.53 -8.48 4.59
CA PHE A 174 -8.27 -7.06 4.39
C PHE A 174 -7.52 -6.45 5.57
N THR A 175 -6.29 -6.01 5.33
CA THR A 175 -5.43 -5.33 6.30
C THR A 175 -5.38 -3.82 6.04
N TRP A 176 -5.92 -3.37 4.91
CA TRP A 176 -5.98 -1.99 4.46
C TRP A 176 -7.23 -1.75 3.62
N ASN A 177 -7.26 -0.72 2.76
CA ASN A 177 -8.46 -0.30 2.03
C ASN A 177 -8.98 -1.39 1.06
N PRO A 178 -10.18 -1.99 1.30
CA PRO A 178 -10.74 -3.04 0.46
C PRO A 178 -10.90 -2.63 -1.01
N ARG A 179 -11.33 -1.38 -1.25
CA ARG A 179 -11.52 -0.87 -2.62
C ARG A 179 -10.25 -0.93 -3.44
N ASN A 180 -9.12 -0.55 -2.85
CA ASN A 180 -7.82 -0.60 -3.52
C ASN A 180 -7.37 -2.02 -3.84
N VAL A 181 -7.79 -3.01 -3.05
CA VAL A 181 -7.50 -4.42 -3.33
C VAL A 181 -8.34 -4.91 -4.49
N VAL A 182 -9.65 -4.64 -4.49
CA VAL A 182 -10.58 -5.08 -5.56
C VAL A 182 -10.22 -4.45 -6.91
N LEU A 183 -9.76 -3.20 -6.92
CA LEU A 183 -9.36 -2.49 -8.14
C LEU A 183 -7.86 -2.61 -8.46
N ALA A 184 -7.12 -3.45 -7.73
CA ALA A 184 -5.67 -3.57 -7.93
C ALA A 184 -5.33 -4.00 -9.37
N GLY A 185 -4.49 -3.19 -10.03
CA GLY A 185 -4.08 -3.43 -11.42
C GLY A 185 -5.04 -2.93 -12.50
N GLN A 186 -6.25 -2.46 -12.15
CA GLN A 186 -7.17 -1.87 -13.12
C GLN A 186 -6.68 -0.49 -13.61
N GLY A 187 -7.13 -0.12 -14.79
CA GLY A 187 -6.93 1.21 -15.38
C GLY A 187 -5.63 1.39 -16.16
N ALA A 188 -4.61 0.55 -15.97
CA ALA A 188 -3.37 0.59 -16.73
C ALA A 188 -2.69 -0.80 -16.79
N ALA A 189 -1.82 -1.00 -17.79
CA ALA A 189 -0.96 -2.17 -17.83
C ALA A 189 0.15 -2.05 -16.76
N ALA A 190 0.61 -3.17 -16.21
CA ALA A 190 1.89 -3.19 -15.53
C ALA A 190 3.00 -3.02 -16.58
N ILE A 191 3.94 -2.11 -16.30
CA ILE A 191 5.04 -1.80 -17.21
C ILE A 191 6.35 -2.08 -16.48
N TYR A 192 7.18 -2.91 -17.07
CA TYR A 192 8.48 -3.28 -16.51
C TYR A 192 9.51 -3.51 -17.62
N LYS A 193 10.78 -3.64 -17.25
CA LYS A 193 11.87 -3.97 -18.17
C LYS A 193 12.47 -5.30 -17.77
N GLU A 194 12.66 -6.18 -18.74
CA GLU A 194 13.22 -7.51 -18.52
C GLU A 194 14.21 -7.84 -19.62
N ALA A 195 15.44 -8.19 -19.27
CA ALA A 195 16.53 -8.47 -20.20
C ALA A 195 16.68 -7.42 -21.32
N GLY A 196 16.55 -6.14 -20.98
CA GLY A 196 16.62 -5.01 -21.90
C GLY A 196 15.34 -4.71 -22.66
N ALA A 197 14.35 -5.59 -22.66
CA ALA A 197 13.09 -5.42 -23.37
C ALA A 197 11.99 -4.82 -22.45
N LEU A 198 11.29 -3.80 -22.99
CA LEU A 198 10.13 -3.23 -22.32
C LEU A 198 8.94 -4.19 -22.43
N LYS A 199 8.28 -4.43 -21.31
CA LYS A 199 7.12 -5.33 -21.21
C LYS A 199 5.90 -4.55 -20.74
N TYR A 200 4.75 -4.85 -21.36
CA TYR A 200 3.43 -4.35 -20.98
C TYR A 200 2.54 -5.53 -20.67
N LEU A 201 2.09 -5.62 -19.44
CA LEU A 201 1.21 -6.70 -19.00
C LEU A 201 -0.18 -6.13 -18.68
N PRO A 202 -1.17 -6.34 -19.56
CA PRO A 202 -2.51 -5.81 -19.36
C PRO A 202 -3.21 -6.50 -18.18
N TYR A 203 -4.16 -5.80 -17.54
CA TYR A 203 -4.84 -6.24 -16.34
C TYR A 203 -5.39 -7.68 -16.41
N HIS A 204 -6.09 -8.03 -17.50
CA HIS A 204 -6.69 -9.35 -17.66
C HIS A 204 -5.68 -10.51 -17.76
N ARG A 205 -4.39 -10.22 -17.85
CA ARG A 205 -3.30 -11.22 -17.88
C ARG A 205 -2.39 -11.15 -16.65
N LEU A 206 -2.61 -10.17 -15.79
CA LEU A 206 -1.70 -9.85 -14.70
C LEU A 206 -1.47 -11.04 -13.76
N PHE A 207 -2.55 -11.69 -13.34
CA PHE A 207 -2.52 -12.81 -12.40
C PHE A 207 -2.26 -14.17 -13.06
N GLN A 208 -2.04 -14.20 -14.39
CA GLN A 208 -1.59 -15.38 -15.13
C GLN A 208 -0.06 -15.44 -15.27
N GLN A 209 0.64 -14.34 -14.97
CA GLN A 209 2.08 -14.25 -15.09
C GLN A 209 2.68 -13.98 -13.70
N THR A 210 2.78 -15.05 -12.95
CA THR A 210 3.36 -15.03 -11.59
C THR A 210 4.69 -15.77 -11.56
N GLU A 211 5.55 -15.41 -10.61
CA GLU A 211 6.73 -16.19 -10.24
C GLU A 211 6.65 -16.58 -8.76
N PHE A 212 7.23 -17.73 -8.41
CA PHE A 212 7.29 -18.17 -7.02
C PHE A 212 8.53 -17.61 -6.33
N ILE A 213 8.31 -17.04 -5.17
CA ILE A 213 9.35 -16.47 -4.30
C ILE A 213 9.31 -17.19 -2.96
N SER A 214 10.45 -17.67 -2.50
CA SER A 214 10.60 -18.29 -1.18
C SER A 214 11.17 -17.27 -0.20
N VAL A 215 10.48 -17.07 0.91
CA VAL A 215 10.96 -16.25 2.03
C VAL A 215 11.29 -17.19 3.20
N PRO A 216 12.54 -17.18 3.71
CA PRO A 216 12.95 -18.07 4.80
C PRO A 216 12.00 -18.00 5.99
N ASN A 217 11.60 -19.16 6.50
CA ASN A 217 10.66 -19.36 7.62
C ASN A 217 9.19 -18.97 7.35
N TYR A 218 8.87 -18.39 6.19
CA TYR A 218 7.50 -17.93 5.88
C TYR A 218 6.88 -18.61 4.64
N GLY A 219 7.64 -19.46 3.94
CA GLY A 219 7.14 -20.28 2.85
C GLY A 219 7.26 -19.64 1.48
N GLN A 220 6.38 -20.07 0.58
CA GLN A 220 6.33 -19.60 -0.81
C GLN A 220 5.21 -18.60 -1.04
N PHE A 221 5.50 -17.62 -1.86
CA PHE A 221 4.55 -16.58 -2.31
C PHE A 221 4.52 -16.54 -3.83
N GLU A 222 3.37 -16.18 -4.39
CA GLU A 222 3.25 -15.77 -5.79
C GLU A 222 3.50 -14.28 -5.92
N ALA A 223 4.44 -13.91 -6.78
CA ALA A 223 4.74 -12.53 -7.13
C ALA A 223 4.21 -12.20 -8.52
N TYR A 224 3.56 -11.05 -8.68
CA TYR A 224 3.13 -10.53 -9.96
C TYR A 224 3.51 -9.06 -10.11
N ALA A 225 3.81 -8.63 -11.36
CA ALA A 225 4.19 -7.25 -11.65
C ALA A 225 3.05 -6.27 -11.30
N ASN A 226 3.40 -5.09 -10.76
CA ASN A 226 2.43 -4.08 -10.36
C ASN A 226 2.82 -2.72 -10.93
N ARG A 227 1.83 -1.99 -11.50
CA ARG A 227 1.97 -0.60 -11.96
C ARG A 227 3.15 -0.38 -12.92
N ASN A 228 3.74 0.82 -12.87
CA ASN A 228 4.85 1.23 -13.74
C ASN A 228 6.18 1.16 -12.99
N SER A 229 6.94 0.08 -13.19
CA SER A 229 8.28 -0.08 -12.62
C SER A 229 9.32 0.85 -13.29
N ILE A 230 9.07 1.29 -14.52
CA ILE A 230 10.01 2.10 -15.31
C ILE A 230 10.19 3.50 -14.73
N SER A 231 9.14 4.06 -14.11
CA SER A 231 9.20 5.37 -13.46
C SER A 231 10.26 5.48 -12.38
N TYR A 232 10.71 4.34 -11.84
CA TYR A 232 11.75 4.29 -10.79
C TYR A 232 13.18 4.22 -11.32
N LEU A 233 13.39 3.97 -12.61
CA LEU A 233 14.74 3.97 -13.19
C LEU A 233 15.45 5.30 -12.96
N GLU A 234 14.77 6.42 -13.22
CA GLU A 234 15.33 7.75 -12.99
C GLU A 234 15.47 8.04 -11.50
N THR A 235 14.46 7.69 -10.69
CA THR A 235 14.43 7.91 -9.24
C THR A 235 15.61 7.23 -8.54
N TYR A 236 16.00 6.03 -9.00
CA TYR A 236 17.10 5.26 -8.42
C TYR A 236 18.46 5.50 -9.11
N GLY A 237 18.51 6.33 -10.17
CA GLY A 237 19.73 6.54 -10.96
C GLY A 237 20.14 5.31 -11.77
N LEU A 238 19.18 4.52 -12.24
CA LEU A 238 19.36 3.21 -12.89
C LEU A 238 18.84 3.18 -14.33
N GLN A 239 18.97 4.26 -15.09
CA GLN A 239 18.39 4.43 -16.43
C GLN A 239 18.75 3.28 -17.39
N ASP A 240 19.97 2.75 -17.29
CA ASP A 240 20.48 1.70 -18.15
C ASP A 240 20.23 0.28 -17.65
N LEU A 241 19.58 0.12 -16.49
CA LEU A 241 19.33 -1.18 -15.88
C LEU A 241 18.55 -2.08 -16.86
N PRO A 242 19.07 -3.30 -17.18
CA PRO A 242 18.39 -4.23 -18.10
C PRO A 242 17.10 -4.82 -17.56
N THR A 243 17.00 -5.02 -16.23
CA THR A 243 15.80 -5.62 -15.62
C THR A 243 15.40 -4.84 -14.38
N ILE A 244 14.16 -4.34 -14.39
CA ILE A 244 13.51 -3.75 -13.22
C ILE A 244 12.05 -4.20 -13.17
N ILE A 245 11.66 -4.84 -12.05
CA ILE A 245 10.29 -5.29 -11.80
C ILE A 245 9.92 -4.91 -10.38
N ARG A 246 8.79 -4.21 -10.23
CA ARG A 246 8.12 -4.02 -8.93
C ARG A 246 6.79 -4.72 -8.96
N GLY A 247 6.41 -5.36 -7.86
CA GLY A 247 5.21 -6.18 -7.85
C GLY A 247 4.64 -6.44 -6.46
N THR A 248 3.68 -7.34 -6.45
CA THR A 248 2.91 -7.68 -5.25
C THR A 248 3.04 -9.17 -4.95
N LEU A 249 3.13 -9.50 -3.66
CA LEU A 249 3.14 -10.87 -3.15
C LEU A 249 1.73 -11.30 -2.71
N ARG A 250 1.40 -12.56 -3.01
CA ARG A 250 0.21 -13.24 -2.49
C ARG A 250 0.56 -14.68 -2.08
N VAL A 251 -0.23 -15.25 -1.18
CA VAL A 251 -0.13 -16.68 -0.86
C VAL A 251 -0.96 -17.46 -1.88
N PRO A 252 -0.41 -18.55 -2.47
CA PRO A 252 -1.22 -19.42 -3.33
C PRO A 252 -2.43 -20.01 -2.57
N PRO A 253 -3.60 -20.16 -3.19
CA PRO A 253 -3.93 -20.02 -4.60
C PRO A 253 -4.58 -18.67 -4.98
N PHE A 254 -4.31 -17.59 -4.25
CA PHE A 254 -4.96 -16.28 -4.44
C PHE A 254 -4.95 -15.84 -5.92
N CYS A 255 -3.79 -15.88 -6.58
CA CYS A 255 -3.66 -15.36 -7.95
C CYS A 255 -4.54 -16.13 -8.95
N ALA A 256 -4.61 -17.45 -8.82
CA ALA A 256 -5.45 -18.28 -9.66
C ALA A 256 -6.95 -17.98 -9.45
N GLY A 257 -7.41 -17.90 -8.21
CA GLY A 257 -8.78 -17.52 -7.87
C GLY A 257 -9.13 -16.11 -8.34
N TRP A 258 -8.25 -15.14 -8.12
CA TRP A 258 -8.45 -13.74 -8.54
C TRP A 258 -8.50 -13.61 -10.07
N ASN A 259 -7.63 -14.34 -10.76
CA ASN A 259 -7.69 -14.43 -12.23
C ASN A 259 -9.06 -14.89 -12.73
N ALA A 260 -9.66 -15.89 -12.12
CA ALA A 260 -10.99 -16.36 -12.50
C ALA A 260 -12.06 -15.28 -12.30
N LEU A 261 -12.02 -14.50 -11.20
CA LEU A 261 -12.93 -13.37 -10.99
C LEU A 261 -12.78 -12.30 -12.08
N ILE A 262 -11.53 -12.01 -12.50
CA ILE A 262 -11.24 -11.08 -13.60
C ILE A 262 -11.81 -11.61 -14.92
N GLN A 263 -11.53 -12.88 -15.26
CA GLN A 263 -12.00 -13.49 -16.51
C GLN A 263 -13.53 -13.59 -16.59
N LEU A 264 -14.20 -13.69 -15.45
CA LEU A 264 -15.66 -13.60 -15.36
C LEU A 264 -16.18 -12.17 -15.51
N GLY A 265 -15.35 -11.14 -15.32
CA GLY A 265 -15.78 -9.74 -15.32
C GLY A 265 -16.34 -9.24 -13.98
N LEU A 266 -16.19 -10.01 -12.90
CA LEU A 266 -16.71 -9.64 -11.57
C LEU A 266 -15.94 -8.49 -10.91
N THR A 267 -14.78 -8.16 -11.43
CA THR A 267 -13.96 -7.02 -10.98
C THR A 267 -14.19 -5.74 -11.79
N GLU A 268 -15.10 -5.76 -12.79
CA GLU A 268 -15.37 -4.59 -13.64
C GLU A 268 -16.01 -3.44 -12.86
N ASP A 269 -15.53 -2.22 -13.12
CA ASP A 269 -15.96 -0.99 -12.44
C ASP A 269 -16.44 0.12 -13.41
N THR A 270 -16.64 -0.22 -14.68
CA THR A 270 -16.93 0.76 -15.74
C THR A 270 -18.42 0.95 -16.03
N TYR A 271 -19.27 0.03 -15.54
CA TYR A 271 -20.73 0.08 -15.70
C TYR A 271 -21.43 -0.40 -14.43
N THR A 272 -22.72 -0.10 -14.32
CA THR A 272 -23.55 -0.47 -13.17
C THR A 272 -24.63 -1.48 -13.53
N ILE A 273 -24.97 -2.30 -12.54
CA ILE A 273 -26.09 -3.26 -12.57
C ILE A 273 -27.19 -2.74 -11.63
N GLN A 274 -28.43 -2.78 -12.11
CA GLN A 274 -29.61 -2.45 -11.31
C GLN A 274 -30.01 -3.63 -10.44
N ASN A 275 -30.33 -3.39 -9.17
CA ASN A 275 -30.87 -4.35 -8.23
C ASN A 275 -32.29 -3.91 -7.83
N ASP A 276 -33.27 -4.71 -8.13
CA ASP A 276 -34.69 -4.50 -7.80
C ASP A 276 -35.06 -4.90 -6.34
N GLY A 277 -34.07 -5.23 -5.53
CA GLY A 277 -34.20 -5.70 -4.15
C GLY A 277 -34.28 -7.24 -4.05
N SER A 278 -34.02 -7.97 -5.14
CA SER A 278 -33.98 -9.44 -5.16
C SER A 278 -32.62 -10.01 -5.58
N PHE A 279 -31.68 -9.16 -5.99
CA PHE A 279 -30.42 -9.57 -6.59
C PHE A 279 -29.46 -10.22 -5.57
N THR A 280 -29.10 -11.48 -5.84
CA THR A 280 -28.26 -12.30 -4.95
C THR A 280 -26.88 -12.57 -5.55
N PRO A 281 -25.86 -12.98 -4.76
CA PRO A 281 -24.57 -13.41 -5.27
C PRO A 281 -24.67 -14.51 -6.32
N ARG A 282 -25.55 -15.48 -6.10
CA ARG A 282 -25.81 -16.56 -7.06
C ARG A 282 -26.32 -16.01 -8.38
N MET A 283 -27.23 -15.03 -8.36
CA MET A 283 -27.72 -14.36 -9.57
C MET A 283 -26.61 -13.56 -10.25
N LEU A 284 -25.79 -12.81 -9.47
CA LEU A 284 -24.62 -12.09 -9.97
C LEU A 284 -23.71 -13.05 -10.74
N LEU A 285 -23.27 -14.14 -10.10
CA LEU A 285 -22.38 -15.12 -10.72
C LEU A 285 -23.01 -15.72 -12.00
N ASN A 286 -24.27 -16.12 -11.96
CA ASN A 286 -24.98 -16.70 -13.14
C ASN A 286 -25.13 -15.69 -14.29
N THR A 287 -25.13 -14.38 -14.01
CA THR A 287 -25.18 -13.33 -15.02
C THR A 287 -23.88 -13.28 -15.84
N PHE A 288 -22.74 -13.57 -15.22
CA PHE A 288 -21.42 -13.46 -15.84
C PHE A 288 -20.89 -14.78 -16.42
N ILE A 289 -21.37 -15.93 -15.96
CA ILE A 289 -20.98 -17.23 -16.51
C ILE A 289 -21.50 -17.39 -17.95
N PRO A 290 -20.65 -17.76 -18.91
CA PRO A 290 -20.99 -17.75 -20.33
C PRO A 290 -21.91 -18.91 -20.77
N PHE A 291 -22.27 -19.86 -19.88
CA PHE A 291 -23.05 -21.04 -20.20
C PHE A 291 -24.54 -20.80 -20.02
N LYS A 292 -25.36 -21.16 -21.07
CA LYS A 292 -26.81 -20.97 -21.09
C LYS A 292 -27.58 -22.27 -20.93
N ASP A 293 -26.94 -23.33 -20.51
CA ASP A 293 -27.55 -24.67 -20.33
C ASP A 293 -28.19 -24.85 -18.94
N GLN A 294 -28.71 -26.05 -18.68
CA GLN A 294 -29.47 -26.38 -17.45
C GLN A 294 -28.59 -26.80 -16.26
N ARG A 295 -27.28 -26.73 -16.39
CA ARG A 295 -26.36 -27.02 -15.26
C ARG A 295 -26.62 -26.06 -14.11
N SER A 296 -26.32 -26.52 -12.89
CA SER A 296 -26.31 -25.62 -11.73
C SER A 296 -25.20 -24.54 -11.87
N VAL A 297 -25.28 -23.45 -11.10
CA VAL A 297 -24.29 -22.37 -11.15
C VAL A 297 -22.90 -22.89 -10.78
N GLU A 298 -22.81 -23.81 -9.81
CA GLU A 298 -21.56 -24.49 -9.40
C GLU A 298 -20.98 -25.32 -10.55
N GLN A 299 -21.81 -26.10 -11.23
CA GLN A 299 -21.39 -26.93 -12.39
C GLN A 299 -20.92 -26.04 -13.56
N LYS A 300 -21.59 -24.91 -13.78
CA LYS A 300 -21.18 -23.93 -14.79
C LYS A 300 -19.84 -23.30 -14.42
N LEU A 301 -19.65 -22.92 -13.15
CA LEU A 301 -18.37 -22.36 -12.71
C LEU A 301 -17.25 -23.41 -12.80
N ALA A 302 -17.49 -24.66 -12.40
CA ALA A 302 -16.53 -25.73 -12.58
C ALA A 302 -16.10 -25.91 -14.04
N ALA A 303 -17.08 -25.88 -14.97
CA ALA A 303 -16.79 -25.97 -16.40
C ALA A 303 -16.04 -24.73 -16.94
N PHE A 304 -16.27 -23.55 -16.38
CA PHE A 304 -15.53 -22.33 -16.72
C PHE A 304 -14.08 -22.41 -16.22
N LEU A 305 -13.85 -22.91 -15.02
CA LEU A 305 -12.52 -23.09 -14.42
C LEU A 305 -11.70 -24.19 -15.11
N GLY A 306 -12.36 -25.18 -15.73
CA GLY A 306 -11.71 -26.27 -16.45
C GLY A 306 -10.78 -27.08 -15.53
N GLU A 307 -9.47 -27.10 -15.83
CA GLU A 307 -8.47 -27.81 -15.04
C GLU A 307 -8.29 -27.24 -13.61
N ASN A 308 -8.73 -26.01 -13.38
CA ASN A 308 -8.69 -25.36 -12.06
C ASN A 308 -10.01 -25.50 -11.29
N ALA A 309 -10.81 -26.53 -11.55
CA ALA A 309 -12.08 -26.74 -10.85
C ALA A 309 -11.93 -27.03 -9.35
N ASP A 310 -10.75 -27.37 -8.89
CA ASP A 310 -10.35 -27.48 -7.49
C ASP A 310 -10.39 -26.12 -6.74
N LEU A 311 -10.43 -24.97 -7.46
CA LEU A 311 -10.63 -23.66 -6.88
C LEU A 311 -12.09 -23.34 -6.49
N LEU A 312 -13.07 -24.19 -6.81
CA LEU A 312 -14.48 -23.96 -6.46
C LEU A 312 -14.72 -23.59 -4.99
N PRO A 313 -14.05 -24.21 -4.01
CA PRO A 313 -14.22 -23.84 -2.61
C PRO A 313 -13.88 -22.38 -2.28
N LEU A 314 -12.97 -21.74 -3.03
CA LEU A 314 -12.67 -20.32 -2.86
C LEU A 314 -13.90 -19.44 -3.12
N PHE A 315 -14.67 -19.76 -4.15
CA PHE A 315 -15.85 -18.98 -4.55
C PHE A 315 -17.05 -19.26 -3.63
N GLU A 316 -17.14 -20.46 -3.08
CA GLU A 316 -18.10 -20.81 -2.05
C GLU A 316 -17.83 -20.03 -0.77
N GLU A 317 -16.57 -19.97 -0.32
CA GLU A 317 -16.16 -19.28 0.90
C GLU A 317 -16.48 -17.78 0.88
N ILE A 318 -16.35 -17.11 -0.26
CA ILE A 318 -16.73 -15.70 -0.40
C ILE A 318 -18.23 -15.51 -0.64
N GLY A 319 -19.03 -16.58 -0.62
CA GLY A 319 -20.49 -16.55 -0.70
C GLY A 319 -21.06 -16.33 -2.10
N LEU A 320 -20.30 -16.58 -3.18
CA LEU A 320 -20.80 -16.39 -4.56
C LEU A 320 -21.93 -17.34 -4.95
N PHE A 321 -22.13 -18.44 -4.23
CA PHE A 321 -23.26 -19.37 -4.46
C PHE A 321 -24.49 -19.08 -3.60
N ASP A 322 -24.44 -18.07 -2.72
CA ASP A 322 -25.54 -17.75 -1.82
C ASP A 322 -26.76 -17.24 -2.60
N ALA A 323 -27.89 -17.93 -2.42
CA ALA A 323 -29.17 -17.58 -3.01
C ALA A 323 -30.11 -16.81 -2.05
N ASN A 324 -29.72 -16.67 -0.78
CA ASN A 324 -30.54 -16.08 0.27
C ASN A 324 -30.08 -14.67 0.66
N TYR A 325 -28.79 -14.37 0.50
CA TYR A 325 -28.28 -13.04 0.73
C TYR A 325 -28.70 -12.11 -0.41
N VAL A 326 -29.29 -10.97 -0.10
CA VAL A 326 -29.65 -9.94 -1.08
C VAL A 326 -28.67 -8.76 -0.91
N PHE A 327 -28.07 -8.33 -2.00
CA PHE A 327 -27.16 -7.17 -1.99
C PHE A 327 -27.87 -5.91 -1.51
N LYS A 328 -27.16 -5.10 -0.74
CA LYS A 328 -27.69 -3.86 -0.14
C LYS A 328 -27.84 -2.74 -1.16
N ALA A 329 -26.88 -2.64 -2.07
CA ALA A 329 -26.86 -1.57 -3.08
C ALA A 329 -27.93 -1.82 -4.15
N THR A 330 -28.74 -0.80 -4.45
CA THR A 330 -29.73 -0.85 -5.53
C THR A 330 -29.13 -0.61 -6.91
N VAL A 331 -27.97 0.07 -6.96
CA VAL A 331 -27.18 0.31 -8.18
C VAL A 331 -25.73 0.21 -7.79
N ALA A 332 -24.99 -0.72 -8.38
CA ALA A 332 -23.57 -0.89 -8.12
C ALA A 332 -22.84 -1.49 -9.34
N THR A 333 -21.54 -1.30 -9.42
CA THR A 333 -20.70 -1.98 -10.41
C THR A 333 -20.48 -3.44 -10.00
N PRO A 334 -20.12 -4.36 -10.93
CA PRO A 334 -19.72 -5.71 -10.57
C PRO A 334 -18.68 -5.74 -9.45
N ALA A 335 -17.65 -4.89 -9.54
CA ALA A 335 -16.60 -4.76 -8.53
C ALA A 335 -17.15 -4.34 -7.15
N GLN A 336 -18.16 -3.48 -7.10
CA GLN A 336 -18.79 -3.06 -5.84
C GLN A 336 -19.60 -4.20 -5.20
N TYR A 337 -20.35 -4.98 -6.00
CA TYR A 337 -21.03 -6.17 -5.49
C TYR A 337 -20.05 -7.23 -5.00
N LEU A 338 -18.98 -7.48 -5.74
CA LEU A 338 -17.91 -8.36 -5.30
C LEU A 338 -17.28 -7.85 -3.99
N GLN A 339 -16.98 -6.55 -3.89
CA GLN A 339 -16.42 -5.94 -2.68
C GLN A 339 -17.32 -6.16 -1.46
N GLU A 340 -18.64 -6.03 -1.58
CA GLU A 340 -19.59 -6.28 -0.50
C GLU A 340 -19.47 -7.71 0.07
N LEU A 341 -19.25 -8.71 -0.78
CA LEU A 341 -19.01 -10.09 -0.36
C LEU A 341 -17.66 -10.26 0.31
N LEU A 342 -16.61 -9.71 -0.30
CA LEU A 342 -15.25 -9.83 0.20
C LEU A 342 -15.06 -9.11 1.54
N GLU A 343 -15.68 -7.96 1.77
CA GLU A 343 -15.65 -7.26 3.06
C GLU A 343 -16.25 -8.09 4.19
N LYS A 344 -17.18 -8.98 3.88
CA LYS A 344 -17.74 -9.93 4.84
C LYS A 344 -16.82 -11.13 5.04
N ALA A 345 -16.35 -11.74 3.95
CA ALA A 345 -15.57 -12.98 3.97
C ALA A 345 -14.12 -12.74 4.46
N TRP A 346 -13.51 -11.61 4.09
CA TRP A 346 -12.12 -11.28 4.41
C TRP A 346 -11.99 -10.24 5.52
N LYS A 347 -13.00 -10.13 6.37
CA LYS A 347 -12.93 -9.26 7.53
C LYS A 347 -11.87 -9.76 8.51
N LEU A 348 -10.99 -8.86 8.93
CA LEU A 348 -10.03 -9.15 10.00
C LEU A 348 -10.77 -9.35 11.32
N GLY A 349 -10.58 -10.49 11.94
CA GLY A 349 -11.15 -10.82 13.25
C GLY A 349 -10.46 -10.06 14.39
N PRO A 350 -11.09 -9.97 15.60
CA PRO A 350 -10.54 -9.19 16.72
C PRO A 350 -9.17 -9.66 17.21
N THR A 351 -8.84 -10.93 16.99
CA THR A 351 -7.58 -11.57 17.42
C THR A 351 -6.67 -11.90 16.25
N ASP A 352 -7.03 -11.48 15.03
CA ASP A 352 -6.21 -11.73 13.86
C ASP A 352 -5.00 -10.80 13.84
N ASN A 353 -3.86 -11.38 13.48
CA ASN A 353 -2.63 -10.66 13.18
C ASN A 353 -2.45 -10.60 11.67
N ASP A 354 -2.18 -9.44 11.13
CA ASP A 354 -1.74 -9.29 9.76
C ASP A 354 -0.22 -9.51 9.64
N MET A 355 0.24 -9.64 8.42
CA MET A 355 1.64 -9.78 8.08
C MET A 355 1.96 -8.92 6.87
N LEU A 356 3.11 -8.29 6.87
CA LEU A 356 3.67 -7.65 5.69
C LEU A 356 4.95 -8.35 5.31
N VAL A 357 5.06 -8.75 4.04
CA VAL A 357 6.25 -9.37 3.47
C VAL A 357 6.80 -8.47 2.38
N MET A 358 8.09 -8.19 2.43
CA MET A 358 8.83 -7.49 1.40
C MET A 358 10.02 -8.34 0.97
N TYR A 359 10.30 -8.36 -0.34
CA TYR A 359 11.39 -9.12 -0.91
C TYR A 359 12.06 -8.33 -2.03
N HIS A 360 13.39 -8.30 -2.01
CA HIS A 360 14.22 -7.74 -3.06
C HIS A 360 15.18 -8.79 -3.60
N GLU A 361 15.36 -8.80 -4.92
CA GLU A 361 16.37 -9.58 -5.61
C GLU A 361 17.26 -8.62 -6.44
N PHE A 362 18.56 -8.73 -6.23
CA PHE A 362 19.57 -8.00 -6.99
C PHE A 362 20.49 -8.99 -7.68
N ILE A 363 20.69 -8.82 -9.00
CA ILE A 363 21.73 -9.52 -9.76
C ILE A 363 22.71 -8.46 -10.24
N TYR A 364 24.00 -8.64 -9.95
CA TYR A 364 25.03 -7.70 -10.31
C TYR A 364 26.31 -8.40 -10.79
N GLU A 365 27.08 -7.72 -11.61
CA GLU A 365 28.37 -8.19 -12.08
C GLU A 365 29.50 -7.47 -11.34
N LYS A 366 30.49 -8.25 -10.89
CA LYS A 366 31.74 -7.76 -10.32
C LYS A 366 32.90 -8.57 -10.80
N ALA A 367 33.91 -7.94 -11.42
CA ALA A 367 35.11 -8.60 -11.94
C ALA A 367 34.80 -9.76 -12.92
N GLY A 368 33.80 -9.56 -13.81
CA GLY A 368 33.40 -10.54 -14.82
C GLY A 368 32.60 -11.74 -14.30
N LYS A 369 32.09 -11.68 -13.05
CA LYS A 369 31.26 -12.71 -12.44
C LYS A 369 29.95 -12.14 -11.96
N ASN A 370 28.87 -12.90 -12.13
CA ASN A 370 27.56 -12.53 -11.62
C ASN A 370 27.37 -13.01 -10.19
N PHE A 371 26.75 -12.16 -9.39
CA PHE A 371 26.38 -12.39 -8.01
C PHE A 371 24.91 -12.07 -7.81
N LYS A 372 24.32 -12.69 -6.79
CA LYS A 372 22.92 -12.47 -6.37
C LYS A 372 22.87 -12.05 -4.90
N ILE A 373 22.07 -11.05 -4.61
CA ILE A 373 21.66 -10.70 -3.24
C ILE A 373 20.15 -10.85 -3.18
N GLU A 374 19.66 -11.54 -2.16
CA GLU A 374 18.26 -11.59 -1.76
C GLU A 374 18.12 -10.93 -0.40
N SER A 375 17.12 -10.05 -0.27
CA SER A 375 16.82 -9.36 0.96
C SER A 375 15.32 -9.45 1.23
N SER A 376 14.94 -9.87 2.43
CA SER A 376 13.54 -9.96 2.82
C SER A 376 13.30 -9.31 4.17
N MET A 377 12.11 -8.76 4.32
CA MET A 377 11.58 -8.24 5.58
C MET A 377 10.21 -8.86 5.81
N VAL A 378 9.94 -9.27 7.04
CA VAL A 378 8.61 -9.71 7.47
C VAL A 378 8.27 -8.98 8.75
N ALA A 379 7.15 -8.28 8.75
CA ALA A 379 6.55 -7.67 9.93
C ALA A 379 5.22 -8.36 10.25
N ILE A 380 4.97 -8.64 11.52
CA ILE A 380 3.72 -9.25 12.01
C ILE A 380 3.07 -8.26 12.96
N GLY A 381 1.80 -7.92 12.69
CA GLY A 381 1.02 -7.03 13.54
C GLY A 381 0.66 -7.67 14.88
N GLN A 382 0.37 -6.85 15.85
CA GLN A 382 0.03 -7.30 17.21
C GLN A 382 -1.47 -7.54 17.37
N ASP A 383 -2.29 -6.68 16.76
CA ASP A 383 -3.75 -6.69 16.86
C ASP A 383 -4.37 -5.83 15.73
N GLN A 384 -5.69 -5.60 15.78
CA GLN A 384 -6.40 -4.75 14.81
C GLN A 384 -6.01 -3.27 14.86
N ARG A 385 -5.38 -2.80 15.91
CA ARG A 385 -4.95 -1.40 16.08
C ARG A 385 -3.50 -1.21 15.65
N PHE A 386 -2.64 -2.12 16.08
CA PHE A 386 -1.21 -2.15 15.77
C PHE A 386 -0.94 -3.28 14.78
N THR A 387 -1.43 -3.05 13.57
CA THR A 387 -1.24 -3.98 12.44
C THR A 387 0.16 -3.84 11.87
N ALA A 388 0.67 -4.89 11.22
CA ALA A 388 1.92 -4.81 10.46
C ALA A 388 1.89 -3.67 9.43
N MET A 389 0.71 -3.44 8.81
CA MET A 389 0.51 -2.31 7.90
C MET A 389 0.62 -0.97 8.64
N SER A 390 0.06 -0.83 9.85
CA SER A 390 0.18 0.39 10.66
C SER A 390 1.62 0.65 11.09
N ASP A 391 2.36 -0.40 11.46
CA ASP A 391 3.74 -0.30 11.89
C ASP A 391 4.65 0.12 10.73
N THR A 392 4.56 -0.60 9.61
CA THR A 392 5.46 -0.38 8.48
C THR A 392 5.15 0.89 7.66
N VAL A 393 3.93 1.41 7.72
CA VAL A 393 3.59 2.73 7.16
C VAL A 393 3.87 3.83 8.17
N GLY A 394 3.48 3.64 9.43
CA GLY A 394 3.49 4.70 10.44
C GLY A 394 4.86 5.03 11.00
N LEU A 395 5.71 4.02 11.27
CA LEU A 395 7.05 4.25 11.83
C LEU A 395 7.95 5.08 10.91
N PRO A 396 8.09 4.78 9.60
CA PRO A 396 8.92 5.61 8.72
C PRO A 396 8.48 7.07 8.67
N VAL A 397 7.16 7.31 8.61
CA VAL A 397 6.59 8.67 8.65
C VAL A 397 6.97 9.37 9.96
N ALA A 398 6.84 8.68 11.10
CA ALA A 398 7.12 9.23 12.42
C ALA A 398 8.61 9.53 12.62
N ILE A 399 9.48 8.61 12.22
CA ILE A 399 10.94 8.78 12.28
C ILE A 399 11.37 9.94 11.38
N ALA A 400 10.85 10.01 10.14
CA ALA A 400 11.11 11.12 9.24
C ALA A 400 10.66 12.47 9.84
N ALA A 401 9.51 12.49 10.52
CA ALA A 401 9.02 13.68 11.24
C ALA A 401 10.02 14.14 12.30
N LYS A 402 10.53 13.21 13.12
CA LYS A 402 11.58 13.49 14.10
C LYS A 402 12.82 14.07 13.45
N LEU A 403 13.34 13.42 12.42
CA LEU A 403 14.57 13.83 11.73
C LEU A 403 14.44 15.20 11.04
N ILE A 404 13.28 15.55 10.51
CA ILE A 404 13.00 16.87 9.93
C ILE A 404 12.92 17.93 11.03
N LEU A 405 12.18 17.65 12.12
CA LEU A 405 12.04 18.58 13.23
C LEU A 405 13.38 18.85 13.93
N ASN A 406 14.24 17.84 14.03
CA ASN A 406 15.57 17.96 14.61
C ASN A 406 16.64 18.44 13.63
N GLN A 407 16.22 18.82 12.40
CA GLN A 407 17.10 19.32 11.35
C GLN A 407 18.20 18.34 10.90
N THR A 408 18.02 17.04 11.14
CA THR A 408 18.91 15.99 10.60
C THR A 408 18.68 15.86 9.09
N ILE A 409 17.42 15.87 8.64
CA ILE A 409 17.07 15.98 7.22
C ILE A 409 16.91 17.46 6.88
N GLN A 410 17.83 17.98 6.06
CA GLN A 410 17.86 19.40 5.67
C GLN A 410 17.51 19.63 4.18
N ARG A 411 17.30 18.54 3.41
CA ARG A 411 16.96 18.61 1.99
C ARG A 411 15.68 19.41 1.79
N LYS A 412 15.66 20.32 0.79
CA LYS A 412 14.53 21.17 0.48
C LYS A 412 13.93 20.78 -0.87
N GLY A 413 12.65 21.11 -1.04
CA GLY A 413 11.87 20.73 -2.23
C GLY A 413 11.03 19.49 -2.01
N VAL A 414 10.48 18.99 -3.10
CA VAL A 414 9.76 17.71 -3.14
C VAL A 414 10.81 16.59 -3.22
N THR A 415 10.76 15.65 -2.27
CA THR A 415 11.80 14.62 -2.15
C THR A 415 11.21 13.25 -1.81
N LEU A 416 11.99 12.21 -2.10
CA LEU A 416 11.71 10.81 -1.81
C LEU A 416 12.83 10.24 -0.91
N PRO A 417 12.59 9.14 -0.18
CA PRO A 417 13.57 8.58 0.75
C PRO A 417 14.64 7.71 0.08
N VAL A 418 15.12 8.14 -1.08
CA VAL A 418 16.14 7.43 -1.88
C VAL A 418 17.57 7.91 -1.63
N TYR A 419 17.74 8.95 -0.83
CA TYR A 419 19.04 9.55 -0.56
C TYR A 419 19.62 9.00 0.75
N LYS A 420 20.95 8.79 0.78
CA LYS A 420 21.68 8.17 1.90
C LYS A 420 21.45 8.93 3.22
N GLU A 421 21.43 10.25 3.17
CA GLU A 421 21.15 11.11 4.32
C GLU A 421 19.72 11.01 4.86
N ILE A 422 18.79 10.43 4.09
CA ILE A 422 17.41 10.20 4.50
C ILE A 422 17.23 8.74 4.93
N TYR A 423 17.55 7.78 4.03
CA TYR A 423 17.23 6.38 4.30
C TYR A 423 18.09 5.77 5.42
N GLN A 424 19.35 6.16 5.55
CA GLN A 424 20.24 5.53 6.51
C GLN A 424 19.80 5.73 7.97
N PRO A 425 19.53 6.96 8.46
CA PRO A 425 19.05 7.15 9.83
C PRO A 425 17.65 6.55 10.06
N ILE A 426 16.77 6.55 9.04
CA ILE A 426 15.42 5.96 9.18
C ILE A 426 15.52 4.44 9.31
N LEU A 427 16.26 3.76 8.43
CA LEU A 427 16.45 2.30 8.52
C LEU A 427 17.14 1.90 9.84
N SER A 428 18.16 2.65 10.26
CA SER A 428 18.87 2.35 11.54
C SER A 428 17.94 2.46 12.75
N GLU A 429 16.96 3.36 12.73
CA GLU A 429 15.98 3.44 13.80
C GLU A 429 14.88 2.37 13.67
N LEU A 430 14.44 2.06 12.45
CA LEU A 430 13.48 0.99 12.21
C LEU A 430 13.97 -0.37 12.71
N GLU A 431 15.27 -0.66 12.61
CA GLU A 431 15.89 -1.89 13.13
C GLU A 431 15.65 -2.07 14.65
N GLN A 432 15.31 -1.03 15.40
CA GLN A 432 14.99 -1.12 16.83
C GLN A 432 13.55 -1.61 17.09
N TYR A 433 12.73 -1.61 16.07
CA TYR A 433 11.33 -2.05 16.13
C TYR A 433 11.10 -3.44 15.55
N GLY A 434 12.14 -4.12 15.06
CA GLY A 434 12.14 -5.50 14.58
C GLY A 434 12.33 -5.64 13.08
#